data_6f117023794a0fba24f67017be29aec0
#
_entry.id   6f117023794a0fba24f67017be29aec0
#
_cell.length_a   1.000
_cell.length_b   1.000
_cell.length_c   1.000
_cell.angle_alpha   90.00
_cell.angle_beta   90.00
_cell.angle_gamma   90.00
#
_symmetry.space_group_name_H-M   'P 1'
#
loop_
_entity.id
_entity.type
_entity.pdbx_description
1 polymer ?
#
loop_
_entity_poly.entity_id
_entity_poly.type
_entity_poly.pdbx_seq_one_letter_code
_entity_poly.pdbx_strand_id
1 'polypeptide(L)'
;VCSSDLTSVPLTHWENLIGRSRGCDVILNLNSVSRSHGTLIRDSEGVWKYNDLNSKNGSAINGVPVTEPTVLKAGDVLTIAGSDFTIYPVSLEERMSNIEKRKKKTHPVSPWPSLVALTLFQVLMVIQFKISLGDEFPAQLPLAVGLLCALMWAYVIVMRMFKRVGFEMEMIAFYLSTLSLAVTTSAYPSTVFKQALCVVLGVALFFGLCWFLRDLNRTKKIIYILMAVSVLLLLVNLVFGTTKYGAANWVSIGGFTIQPSELVKIVFIYVGAATLDELQQ
;
A
#
# COMPACT_ATOMS: atom_id res chain seq x y z
N VAL A 1 -12.14 -14.25 -43.50
CA VAL A 1 -13.17 -14.50 -42.51
C VAL A 1 -13.08 -13.34 -41.52
N CYS A 2 -14.01 -12.37 -41.66
CA CYS A 2 -14.10 -11.24 -40.75
C CYS A 2 -14.46 -11.74 -39.34
N SER A 3 -13.55 -11.66 -38.42
CA SER A 3 -13.87 -11.80 -37.00
C SER A 3 -14.37 -10.46 -36.49
N SER A 4 -15.66 -10.39 -36.17
CA SER A 4 -16.40 -9.20 -35.76
C SER A 4 -16.24 -8.86 -34.26
N ASP A 5 -15.25 -9.41 -33.58
CA ASP A 5 -14.97 -9.12 -32.19
C ASP A 5 -13.70 -8.27 -32.08
N LEU A 6 -13.87 -6.96 -32.27
CA LEU A 6 -12.86 -5.95 -31.94
C LEU A 6 -12.75 -5.85 -30.42
N THR A 7 -11.97 -6.75 -29.81
CA THR A 7 -11.61 -6.65 -28.38
C THR A 7 -10.51 -5.60 -28.24
N SER A 8 -10.85 -4.43 -27.67
CA SER A 8 -9.85 -3.44 -27.31
C SER A 8 -9.28 -3.74 -25.94
N VAL A 9 -7.96 -3.76 -25.81
CA VAL A 9 -7.26 -3.94 -24.55
C VAL A 9 -6.58 -2.62 -24.16
N PRO A 10 -7.00 -1.94 -23.08
CA PRO A 10 -6.38 -0.70 -22.68
C PRO A 10 -5.00 -0.95 -22.05
N LEU A 11 -3.98 -0.23 -22.52
CA LEU A 11 -2.66 -0.20 -21.90
C LEU A 11 -2.74 0.72 -20.69
N THR A 12 -2.64 0.15 -19.49
CA THR A 12 -2.89 0.86 -18.24
C THR A 12 -1.63 1.18 -17.45
N HIS A 13 -0.53 0.50 -17.75
CA HIS A 13 0.75 0.65 -17.09
C HIS A 13 1.76 1.33 -18.02
N TRP A 14 2.80 1.92 -17.45
CA TRP A 14 3.94 2.46 -18.23
C TRP A 14 4.72 1.34 -18.93
N GLU A 15 4.67 0.13 -18.42
CA GLU A 15 5.18 -1.09 -19.01
C GLU A 15 4.07 -2.15 -19.01
N ASN A 16 3.85 -2.79 -20.17
CA ASN A 16 2.85 -3.85 -20.32
C ASN A 16 3.51 -5.05 -21.00
N LEU A 17 3.52 -6.17 -20.30
CA LEU A 17 4.01 -7.44 -20.82
C LEU A 17 2.93 -8.12 -21.66
N ILE A 18 3.27 -8.49 -22.88
CA ILE A 18 2.38 -9.20 -23.81
C ILE A 18 2.81 -10.64 -23.96
N GLY A 19 1.88 -11.57 -23.89
CA GLY A 19 2.18 -12.97 -24.10
C GLY A 19 1.02 -13.90 -23.78
N ARG A 20 1.26 -15.19 -23.91
CA ARG A 20 0.25 -16.24 -23.65
C ARG A 20 0.13 -16.61 -22.16
N SER A 21 1.11 -16.25 -21.33
CA SER A 21 1.09 -16.57 -19.90
C SER A 21 0.01 -15.78 -19.17
N ARG A 22 -0.60 -16.38 -18.13
CA ARG A 22 -1.56 -15.68 -17.24
C ARG A 22 -0.93 -14.55 -16.42
N GLY A 23 0.40 -14.50 -16.35
CA GLY A 23 1.13 -13.43 -15.68
C GLY A 23 1.43 -12.21 -16.58
N CYS A 24 0.98 -12.21 -17.85
CA CYS A 24 1.12 -11.05 -18.73
C CYS A 24 -0.02 -10.05 -18.51
N ASP A 25 0.27 -8.75 -18.74
CA ASP A 25 -0.73 -7.69 -18.65
C ASP A 25 -1.71 -7.75 -19.84
N VAL A 26 -1.20 -8.11 -21.00
CA VAL A 26 -1.98 -8.37 -22.22
C VAL A 26 -1.86 -9.86 -22.56
N ILE A 27 -2.92 -10.61 -22.28
CA ILE A 27 -2.93 -12.07 -22.50
C ILE A 27 -3.49 -12.36 -23.89
N LEU A 28 -2.64 -12.89 -24.76
CA LEU A 28 -3.00 -13.38 -26.08
C LEU A 28 -3.05 -14.92 -26.06
N ASN A 29 -4.24 -15.48 -25.92
CA ASN A 29 -4.41 -16.94 -25.79
C ASN A 29 -4.32 -17.64 -27.16
N LEU A 30 -3.18 -17.47 -27.84
CA LEU A 30 -2.87 -18.08 -29.12
C LEU A 30 -1.64 -19.00 -28.99
N ASN A 31 -1.69 -20.19 -29.57
CA ASN A 31 -0.59 -21.15 -29.50
C ASN A 31 0.69 -20.68 -30.19
N SER A 32 0.56 -19.78 -31.17
CA SER A 32 1.68 -19.13 -31.87
C SER A 32 2.42 -18.10 -31.03
N VAL A 33 1.78 -17.55 -29.97
CA VAL A 33 2.35 -16.52 -29.11
C VAL A 33 3.19 -17.14 -28.00
N SER A 34 4.39 -16.61 -27.76
CA SER A 34 5.28 -17.04 -26.67
C SER A 34 4.67 -16.73 -25.31
N ARG A 35 5.10 -17.42 -24.25
CA ARG A 35 4.65 -17.18 -22.86
C ARG A 35 4.87 -15.72 -22.44
N SER A 36 6.05 -15.17 -22.70
CA SER A 36 6.37 -13.75 -22.68
C SER A 36 6.87 -13.44 -24.08
N HIS A 37 6.11 -12.65 -24.85
CA HIS A 37 6.36 -12.43 -26.27
C HIS A 37 7.07 -11.10 -26.53
N GLY A 38 6.57 -10.04 -25.91
CA GLY A 38 7.10 -8.71 -26.04
C GLY A 38 6.62 -7.77 -24.94
N THR A 39 7.21 -6.58 -24.89
CA THR A 39 6.82 -5.52 -23.96
C THR A 39 6.48 -4.24 -24.70
N LEU A 40 5.44 -3.55 -24.21
CA LEU A 40 5.11 -2.18 -24.57
C LEU A 40 5.51 -1.26 -23.42
N ILE A 41 6.48 -0.40 -23.67
CA ILE A 41 7.06 0.51 -22.67
C ILE A 41 6.76 1.94 -23.10
N ARG A 42 6.27 2.76 -22.17
CA ARG A 42 6.11 4.20 -22.35
C ARG A 42 7.27 4.93 -21.70
N ASP A 43 8.02 5.71 -22.48
CA ASP A 43 9.13 6.49 -21.95
C ASP A 43 8.67 7.77 -21.22
N SER A 44 9.63 8.50 -20.62
CA SER A 44 9.39 9.75 -19.90
C SER A 44 8.79 10.87 -20.75
N GLU A 45 8.97 10.82 -22.07
CA GLU A 45 8.39 11.76 -23.03
C GLU A 45 6.97 11.35 -23.46
N GLY A 46 6.48 10.21 -22.97
CA GLY A 46 5.15 9.69 -23.29
C GLY A 46 5.08 8.89 -24.57
N VAL A 47 6.22 8.59 -25.19
CA VAL A 47 6.32 7.81 -26.44
C VAL A 47 6.28 6.33 -26.12
N TRP A 48 5.43 5.59 -26.85
CA TRP A 48 5.36 4.15 -26.73
C TRP A 48 6.42 3.46 -27.59
N LYS A 49 7.10 2.47 -27.01
CA LYS A 49 8.07 1.61 -27.70
C LYS A 49 7.69 0.15 -27.52
N TYR A 50 7.77 -0.63 -28.57
CA TYR A 50 7.60 -2.08 -28.52
C TYR A 50 8.97 -2.75 -28.59
N ASN A 51 9.15 -3.76 -27.74
CA ASN A 51 10.35 -4.60 -27.73
C ASN A 51 9.95 -6.07 -27.78
N ASP A 52 10.43 -6.83 -28.76
CA ASP A 52 10.25 -8.27 -28.81
C ASP A 52 11.23 -8.95 -27.84
N LEU A 53 10.75 -9.86 -27.01
CA LEU A 53 11.53 -10.58 -26.01
C LEU A 53 12.14 -11.88 -26.57
N ASN A 54 12.65 -11.83 -27.77
CA ASN A 54 13.20 -12.99 -28.49
C ASN A 54 12.14 -14.09 -28.64
N SER A 55 10.98 -13.70 -29.10
CA SER A 55 9.84 -14.59 -29.25
C SER A 55 10.06 -15.63 -30.34
N LYS A 56 9.35 -16.78 -30.24
CA LYS A 56 9.53 -17.90 -31.19
C LYS A 56 9.14 -17.55 -32.63
N ASN A 57 8.06 -16.80 -32.80
CA ASN A 57 7.48 -16.48 -34.11
C ASN A 57 7.65 -15.01 -34.50
N GLY A 58 8.39 -14.23 -33.69
CA GLY A 58 8.71 -12.84 -33.96
C GLY A 58 7.52 -11.89 -33.94
N SER A 59 7.86 -10.62 -34.03
CA SER A 59 6.91 -9.50 -34.13
C SER A 59 7.33 -8.57 -35.24
N ALA A 60 6.36 -7.85 -35.83
CA ALA A 60 6.60 -6.83 -36.84
C ALA A 60 5.76 -5.58 -36.57
N ILE A 61 6.24 -4.41 -36.98
CA ILE A 61 5.48 -3.16 -36.98
C ILE A 61 5.35 -2.70 -38.43
N ASN A 62 4.12 -2.54 -38.89
CA ASN A 62 3.79 -2.19 -40.27
C ASN A 62 4.50 -3.11 -41.29
N GLY A 63 4.62 -4.40 -40.98
CA GLY A 63 5.30 -5.40 -41.81
C GLY A 63 6.82 -5.44 -41.69
N VAL A 64 7.45 -4.54 -40.90
CA VAL A 64 8.89 -4.53 -40.65
C VAL A 64 9.18 -5.33 -39.37
N PRO A 65 10.04 -6.38 -39.43
CA PRO A 65 10.40 -7.16 -38.24
C PRO A 65 11.03 -6.30 -37.16
N VAL A 66 10.64 -6.54 -35.90
CA VAL A 66 11.18 -5.84 -34.72
C VAL A 66 12.37 -6.62 -34.19
N THR A 67 13.57 -6.06 -34.33
CA THR A 67 14.82 -6.61 -33.76
C THR A 67 15.36 -5.77 -32.61
N GLU A 68 14.93 -4.52 -32.50
CA GLU A 68 15.32 -3.56 -31.46
C GLU A 68 14.08 -2.82 -30.96
N PRO A 69 14.12 -2.20 -29.76
CA PRO A 69 12.98 -1.42 -29.25
C PRO A 69 12.56 -0.33 -30.26
N THR A 70 11.38 -0.50 -30.85
CA THR A 70 10.88 0.34 -31.95
C THR A 70 9.72 1.22 -31.47
N VAL A 71 9.76 2.49 -31.86
CA VAL A 71 8.70 3.47 -31.53
C VAL A 71 7.39 3.10 -32.24
N LEU A 72 6.29 3.12 -31.46
CA LEU A 72 4.93 2.93 -31.93
C LEU A 72 4.16 4.24 -31.97
N LYS A 73 3.52 4.50 -33.10
CA LYS A 73 2.64 5.65 -33.30
C LYS A 73 1.17 5.22 -33.39
N ALA A 74 0.29 6.17 -33.16
CA ALA A 74 -1.13 5.95 -33.37
C ALA A 74 -1.42 5.58 -34.84
N GLY A 75 -2.13 4.47 -35.04
CA GLY A 75 -2.42 3.91 -36.34
C GLY A 75 -1.48 2.83 -36.83
N ASP A 76 -0.33 2.62 -36.13
CA ASP A 76 0.58 1.53 -36.48
C ASP A 76 -0.07 0.16 -36.23
N VAL A 77 0.28 -0.79 -37.10
CA VAL A 77 -0.13 -2.18 -36.97
C VAL A 77 1.03 -2.99 -36.38
N LEU A 78 0.82 -3.48 -35.16
CA LEU A 78 1.74 -4.40 -34.48
C LEU A 78 1.30 -5.84 -34.76
N THR A 79 2.08 -6.56 -35.53
CA THR A 79 1.86 -7.98 -35.81
C THR A 79 2.61 -8.81 -34.78
N ILE A 80 1.92 -9.63 -34.01
CA ILE A 80 2.48 -10.55 -32.99
C ILE A 80 2.17 -11.98 -33.41
N ALA A 81 3.20 -12.75 -33.73
CA ALA A 81 3.07 -14.15 -34.17
C ALA A 81 2.01 -14.35 -35.27
N GLY A 82 1.91 -13.42 -36.22
CA GLY A 82 0.97 -13.44 -37.34
C GLY A 82 -0.44 -12.91 -37.05
N SER A 83 -0.64 -12.31 -35.87
CA SER A 83 -1.91 -11.63 -35.51
C SER A 83 -1.71 -10.13 -35.45
N ASP A 84 -2.58 -9.35 -36.10
CA ASP A 84 -2.45 -7.91 -36.20
C ASP A 84 -3.23 -7.17 -35.12
N PHE A 85 -2.57 -6.21 -34.50
CA PHE A 85 -3.11 -5.33 -33.46
C PHE A 85 -2.85 -3.88 -33.87
N THR A 86 -3.91 -3.08 -33.97
CA THR A 86 -3.77 -1.67 -34.30
C THR A 86 -3.74 -0.82 -33.03
N ILE A 87 -2.80 0.11 -32.97
CA ILE A 87 -2.62 1.02 -31.81
C ILE A 87 -3.46 2.27 -32.03
N TYR A 88 -4.39 2.54 -31.13
CA TYR A 88 -5.23 3.74 -31.16
C TYR A 88 -5.06 4.58 -29.90
N PRO A 89 -5.03 5.91 -30.03
CA PRO A 89 -5.15 6.78 -28.86
C PRO A 89 -6.55 6.64 -28.28
N VAL A 90 -6.64 6.39 -26.99
CA VAL A 90 -7.94 6.34 -26.29
C VAL A 90 -8.48 7.77 -26.19
N SER A 91 -9.71 7.99 -26.69
CA SER A 91 -10.38 9.28 -26.60
C SER A 91 -10.59 9.70 -25.13
N LEU A 92 -10.67 11.02 -24.86
CA LEU A 92 -10.94 11.53 -23.52
C LEU A 92 -12.27 10.97 -22.96
N GLU A 93 -13.28 10.83 -23.81
CA GLU A 93 -14.59 10.28 -23.42
C GLU A 93 -14.49 8.81 -23.03
N GLU A 94 -13.72 8.02 -23.77
CA GLU A 94 -13.51 6.62 -23.48
C GLU A 94 -12.63 6.41 -22.21
N ARG A 95 -11.65 7.30 -21.99
CA ARG A 95 -10.89 7.36 -20.72
C ARG A 95 -11.81 7.63 -19.54
N MET A 96 -12.68 8.64 -19.66
CA MET A 96 -13.64 9.00 -18.61
C MET A 96 -14.64 7.86 -18.37
N SER A 97 -15.18 7.24 -19.40
CA SER A 97 -16.05 6.08 -19.31
C SER A 97 -15.39 4.89 -18.62
N ASN A 98 -14.12 4.60 -18.95
CA ASN A 98 -13.35 3.52 -18.31
C ASN A 98 -13.03 3.82 -16.85
N ILE A 99 -12.74 5.07 -16.50
CA ILE A 99 -12.58 5.52 -15.11
C ILE A 99 -13.90 5.39 -14.35
N GLU A 100 -15.02 5.79 -14.95
CA GLU A 100 -16.34 5.61 -14.33
C GLU A 100 -16.72 4.13 -14.16
N LYS A 101 -16.47 3.29 -15.15
CA LYS A 101 -16.69 1.84 -15.04
C LYS A 101 -15.85 1.21 -13.93
N ARG A 102 -14.59 1.64 -13.76
CA ARG A 102 -13.74 1.22 -12.63
C ARG A 102 -14.28 1.70 -11.30
N LYS A 103 -14.68 2.98 -11.20
CA LYS A 103 -15.32 3.53 -9.98
C LYS A 103 -16.62 2.82 -9.62
N LYS A 104 -17.42 2.42 -10.61
CA LYS A 104 -18.66 1.65 -10.37
C LYS A 104 -18.40 0.20 -9.92
N LYS A 105 -17.27 -0.41 -10.32
CA LYS A 105 -16.90 -1.77 -9.89
C LYS A 105 -16.31 -1.83 -8.48
N THR A 106 -15.71 -0.75 -7.99
CA THR A 106 -15.19 -0.66 -6.64
C THR A 106 -16.23 -0.02 -5.72
N HIS A 107 -17.17 -0.82 -5.19
CA HIS A 107 -18.00 -0.37 -4.08
C HIS A 107 -17.13 -0.37 -2.82
N PRO A 108 -16.88 0.79 -2.19
CA PRO A 108 -16.17 0.83 -0.92
C PRO A 108 -16.94 0.01 0.11
N VAL A 109 -16.25 -0.89 0.78
CA VAL A 109 -16.87 -1.71 1.83
C VAL A 109 -17.31 -0.80 2.96
N SER A 110 -18.55 -1.01 3.43
CA SER A 110 -19.08 -0.25 4.57
C SER A 110 -18.28 -0.58 5.83
N PRO A 111 -17.75 0.40 6.59
CA PRO A 111 -16.99 0.13 7.80
C PRO A 111 -17.82 -0.38 8.98
N TRP A 112 -19.14 -0.19 8.94
CA TRP A 112 -20.03 -0.47 10.09
C TRP A 112 -20.05 -1.94 10.54
N PRO A 113 -20.17 -2.93 9.64
CA PRO A 113 -20.14 -4.33 10.06
C PRO A 113 -18.81 -4.71 10.72
N SER A 114 -17.69 -4.23 10.17
CA SER A 114 -16.35 -4.48 10.71
C SER A 114 -16.16 -3.82 12.08
N LEU A 115 -16.67 -2.58 12.28
CA LEU A 115 -16.66 -1.89 13.56
C LEU A 115 -17.44 -2.66 14.62
N VAL A 116 -18.67 -3.08 14.29
CA VAL A 116 -19.51 -3.84 15.23
C VAL A 116 -18.86 -5.17 15.57
N ALA A 117 -18.35 -5.90 14.57
CA ALA A 117 -17.68 -7.19 14.79
C ALA A 117 -16.44 -7.03 15.68
N LEU A 118 -15.63 -5.98 15.45
CA LEU A 118 -14.45 -5.70 16.27
C LEU A 118 -14.80 -5.29 17.68
N THR A 119 -15.86 -4.47 17.86
CA THR A 119 -16.37 -4.11 19.19
C THR A 119 -16.86 -5.35 19.95
N LEU A 120 -17.60 -6.23 19.27
CA LEU A 120 -18.06 -7.50 19.86
C LEU A 120 -16.86 -8.36 20.27
N PHE A 121 -15.87 -8.49 19.43
CA PHE A 121 -14.62 -9.21 19.74
C PHE A 121 -13.92 -8.61 20.97
N GLN A 122 -13.82 -7.30 21.10
CA GLN A 122 -13.23 -6.61 22.24
C GLN A 122 -13.98 -6.90 23.53
N VAL A 123 -15.32 -6.87 23.51
CA VAL A 123 -16.16 -7.20 24.66
C VAL A 123 -15.99 -8.66 25.08
N LEU A 124 -16.06 -9.59 24.12
CA LEU A 124 -15.86 -11.02 24.38
C LEU A 124 -14.45 -11.31 24.94
N MET A 125 -13.44 -10.61 24.45
CA MET A 125 -12.05 -10.69 24.97
C MET A 125 -12.00 -10.29 26.45
N VAL A 126 -12.61 -9.18 26.84
CA VAL A 126 -12.65 -8.72 28.26
C VAL A 126 -13.37 -9.75 29.14
N ILE A 127 -14.50 -10.28 28.68
CA ILE A 127 -15.26 -11.32 29.39
C ILE A 127 -14.42 -12.57 29.57
N GLN A 128 -13.74 -13.01 28.49
CA GLN A 128 -12.86 -14.18 28.52
C GLN A 128 -11.74 -14.02 29.56
N PHE A 129 -11.07 -12.88 29.58
CA PHE A 129 -10.04 -12.59 30.58
C PHE A 129 -10.60 -12.54 32.00
N LYS A 130 -11.82 -11.99 32.19
CA LYS A 130 -12.48 -11.96 33.51
C LYS A 130 -12.76 -13.37 34.03
N ILE A 131 -13.21 -14.26 33.17
CA ILE A 131 -13.48 -15.66 33.52
C ILE A 131 -12.19 -16.43 33.80
N SER A 132 -11.17 -16.23 32.92
CA SER A 132 -9.92 -16.99 32.98
C SER A 132 -9.01 -16.59 34.16
N LEU A 133 -8.93 -15.29 34.49
CA LEU A 133 -8.03 -14.76 35.52
C LEU A 133 -8.71 -14.64 36.89
N GLY A 134 -10.04 -14.69 36.96
CA GLY A 134 -10.77 -14.59 38.23
C GLY A 134 -10.36 -13.37 39.06
N ASP A 135 -9.74 -13.62 40.22
CA ASP A 135 -9.32 -12.56 41.14
C ASP A 135 -8.05 -11.80 40.68
N GLU A 136 -7.24 -12.39 39.77
CA GLU A 136 -6.07 -11.73 39.18
C GLU A 136 -6.40 -10.83 38.01
N PHE A 137 -7.68 -10.65 37.72
CA PHE A 137 -8.14 -9.83 36.59
C PHE A 137 -7.68 -8.37 36.73
N PRO A 138 -6.93 -7.81 35.74
CA PRO A 138 -6.45 -6.45 35.83
C PRO A 138 -7.61 -5.45 35.66
N ALA A 139 -7.93 -4.71 36.71
CA ALA A 139 -9.04 -3.73 36.71
C ALA A 139 -8.89 -2.63 35.62
N GLN A 140 -7.68 -2.42 35.12
CA GLN A 140 -7.37 -1.46 34.06
C GLN A 140 -7.73 -1.96 32.65
N LEU A 141 -7.93 -3.27 32.46
CA LEU A 141 -8.22 -3.84 31.12
C LEU A 141 -9.52 -3.31 30.51
N PRO A 142 -10.66 -3.28 31.21
CA PRO A 142 -11.88 -2.74 30.63
C PRO A 142 -11.75 -1.27 30.22
N LEU A 143 -11.01 -0.48 31.01
CA LEU A 143 -10.73 0.92 30.69
C LEU A 143 -9.86 1.05 29.44
N ALA A 144 -8.80 0.25 29.31
CA ALA A 144 -7.89 0.24 28.17
C ALA A 144 -8.63 -0.16 26.87
N VAL A 145 -9.43 -1.20 26.94
CA VAL A 145 -10.25 -1.67 25.79
C VAL A 145 -11.35 -0.67 25.45
N GLY A 146 -12.00 -0.08 26.46
CA GLY A 146 -13.00 0.98 26.26
C GLY A 146 -12.40 2.21 25.57
N LEU A 147 -11.19 2.61 25.94
CA LEU A 147 -10.44 3.70 25.30
C LEU A 147 -10.14 3.36 23.83
N LEU A 148 -9.67 2.16 23.55
CA LEU A 148 -9.39 1.73 22.17
C LEU A 148 -10.67 1.67 21.34
N CYS A 149 -11.78 1.16 21.91
CA CYS A 149 -13.08 1.13 21.26
C CYS A 149 -13.56 2.55 20.93
N ALA A 150 -13.54 3.46 21.91
CA ALA A 150 -13.91 4.86 21.70
C ALA A 150 -13.06 5.55 20.63
N LEU A 151 -11.74 5.32 20.64
CA LEU A 151 -10.82 5.83 19.64
C LEU A 151 -11.14 5.33 18.22
N MET A 152 -11.44 4.04 18.08
CA MET A 152 -11.80 3.42 16.81
C MET A 152 -13.10 4.01 16.24
N TRP A 153 -14.15 4.13 17.06
CA TRP A 153 -15.41 4.73 16.65
C TRP A 153 -15.25 6.22 16.31
N ALA A 154 -14.56 6.98 17.15
CA ALA A 154 -14.28 8.40 16.91
C ALA A 154 -13.50 8.58 15.60
N TYR A 155 -12.47 7.76 15.36
CA TYR A 155 -11.67 7.79 14.12
C TYR A 155 -12.56 7.64 12.88
N VAL A 156 -13.38 6.58 12.82
CA VAL A 156 -14.22 6.31 11.66
C VAL A 156 -15.27 7.39 11.45
N ILE A 157 -15.91 7.87 12.54
CA ILE A 157 -16.90 8.95 12.46
C ILE A 157 -16.26 10.23 11.92
N VAL A 158 -15.15 10.65 12.50
CA VAL A 158 -14.43 11.88 12.08
C VAL A 158 -13.98 11.78 10.62
N MET A 159 -13.37 10.66 10.22
CA MET A 159 -12.90 10.50 8.86
C MET A 159 -14.04 10.41 7.84
N ARG A 160 -15.17 9.88 8.25
CA ARG A 160 -16.37 9.87 7.40
C ARG A 160 -17.00 11.25 7.22
N MET A 161 -16.89 12.14 8.21
CA MET A 161 -17.27 13.55 8.06
C MET A 161 -16.41 14.25 6.99
N PHE A 162 -15.14 13.85 6.84
CA PHE A 162 -14.25 14.28 5.75
C PHE A 162 -14.49 13.55 4.43
N LYS A 163 -15.61 12.82 4.28
CA LYS A 163 -15.99 12.06 3.07
C LYS A 163 -14.95 11.00 2.65
N ARG A 164 -14.12 10.51 3.57
CA ARG A 164 -13.19 9.42 3.28
C ARG A 164 -13.97 8.12 3.09
N VAL A 165 -13.54 7.33 2.11
CA VAL A 165 -14.02 5.99 1.80
C VAL A 165 -12.87 5.01 1.85
N GLY A 166 -13.13 3.76 2.29
CA GLY A 166 -12.10 2.75 2.48
C GLY A 166 -11.45 2.85 3.87
N PHE A 167 -11.69 1.85 4.72
CA PHE A 167 -11.23 1.79 6.11
C PHE A 167 -10.59 0.43 6.45
N GLU A 168 -10.34 -0.38 5.44
CA GLU A 168 -9.90 -1.75 5.61
C GLU A 168 -8.57 -1.84 6.36
N MET A 169 -7.62 -0.99 6.00
CA MET A 169 -6.29 -0.96 6.64
C MET A 169 -6.37 -0.52 8.11
N GLU A 170 -7.18 0.50 8.38
CA GLU A 170 -7.39 0.98 9.76
C GLU A 170 -8.11 -0.06 10.62
N MET A 171 -9.09 -0.79 10.05
CA MET A 171 -9.74 -1.89 10.77
C MET A 171 -8.74 -2.99 11.14
N ILE A 172 -7.84 -3.35 10.23
CA ILE A 172 -6.76 -4.30 10.51
C ILE A 172 -5.83 -3.76 11.61
N ALA A 173 -5.46 -2.47 11.56
CA ALA A 173 -4.61 -1.85 12.57
C ALA A 173 -5.27 -1.87 13.96
N PHE A 174 -6.57 -1.56 14.06
CA PHE A 174 -7.31 -1.63 15.33
C PHE A 174 -7.48 -3.06 15.82
N TYR A 175 -7.67 -4.02 14.93
CA TYR A 175 -7.70 -5.44 15.29
C TYR A 175 -6.35 -5.90 15.86
N LEU A 176 -5.24 -5.57 15.21
CA LEU A 176 -3.90 -5.87 15.69
C LEU A 176 -3.60 -5.17 17.03
N SER A 177 -4.08 -3.93 17.22
CA SER A 177 -3.97 -3.22 18.50
C SER A 177 -4.77 -3.92 19.61
N THR A 178 -5.95 -4.47 19.29
CA THR A 178 -6.73 -5.28 20.22
C THR A 178 -5.99 -6.57 20.61
N LEU A 179 -5.41 -7.28 19.64
CA LEU A 179 -4.57 -8.45 19.92
C LEU A 179 -3.34 -8.10 20.77
N SER A 180 -2.72 -6.95 20.50
CA SER A 180 -1.59 -6.45 21.30
C SER A 180 -1.99 -6.23 22.76
N LEU A 181 -3.18 -5.66 23.02
CA LEU A 181 -3.71 -5.54 24.38
C LEU A 181 -3.99 -6.90 25.02
N ALA A 182 -4.52 -7.87 24.27
CA ALA A 182 -4.74 -9.22 24.76
C ALA A 182 -3.42 -9.91 25.19
N VAL A 183 -2.40 -9.85 24.35
CA VAL A 183 -1.08 -10.42 24.65
C VAL A 183 -0.44 -9.72 25.85
N THR A 184 -0.53 -8.37 25.91
CA THR A 184 -0.01 -7.61 27.05
C THR A 184 -0.73 -7.95 28.36
N THR A 185 -2.05 -8.17 28.29
CA THR A 185 -2.84 -8.59 29.47
C THR A 185 -2.39 -9.95 29.98
N SER A 186 -2.10 -10.90 29.09
CA SER A 186 -1.63 -12.22 29.47
C SER A 186 -0.20 -12.23 30.02
N ALA A 187 0.71 -11.45 29.39
CA ALA A 187 2.13 -11.50 29.73
C ALA A 187 2.54 -10.49 30.84
N TYR A 188 1.98 -9.28 30.79
CA TYR A 188 2.36 -8.16 31.68
C TYR A 188 1.14 -7.31 32.07
N PRO A 189 0.24 -7.80 32.93
CA PRO A 189 -1.04 -7.16 33.27
C PRO A 189 -0.89 -5.70 33.75
N SER A 190 0.19 -5.39 34.47
CA SER A 190 0.46 -4.04 35.00
C SER A 190 0.77 -2.98 33.94
N THR A 191 1.06 -3.39 32.69
CA THR A 191 1.45 -2.48 31.61
C THR A 191 0.33 -2.23 30.59
N VAL A 192 -0.82 -2.86 30.75
CA VAL A 192 -1.97 -2.78 29.81
C VAL A 192 -2.39 -1.35 29.52
N PHE A 193 -2.49 -0.51 30.55
CA PHE A 193 -2.89 0.88 30.38
C PHE A 193 -1.82 1.71 29.64
N LYS A 194 -0.53 1.45 29.88
CA LYS A 194 0.58 2.07 29.14
C LYS A 194 0.52 1.68 27.66
N GLN A 195 0.22 0.43 27.36
CA GLN A 195 0.05 -0.05 25.99
C GLN A 195 -1.11 0.66 25.28
N ALA A 196 -2.25 0.80 25.94
CA ALA A 196 -3.38 1.55 25.37
C ALA A 196 -3.02 3.01 25.07
N LEU A 197 -2.29 3.66 25.97
CA LEU A 197 -1.82 5.04 25.78
C LEU A 197 -0.86 5.15 24.58
N CYS A 198 0.04 4.17 24.40
CA CYS A 198 0.91 4.11 23.21
C CYS A 198 0.13 4.00 21.91
N VAL A 199 -0.97 3.23 21.88
CA VAL A 199 -1.86 3.12 20.71
C VAL A 199 -2.52 4.47 20.43
N VAL A 200 -3.03 5.17 21.44
CA VAL A 200 -3.61 6.52 21.28
C VAL A 200 -2.58 7.50 20.69
N LEU A 201 -1.37 7.49 21.26
CA LEU A 201 -0.26 8.32 20.76
C LEU A 201 0.09 7.96 19.28
N GLY A 202 0.14 6.68 18.95
CA GLY A 202 0.37 6.20 17.59
C GLY A 202 -0.67 6.71 16.60
N VAL A 203 -1.95 6.68 16.96
CA VAL A 203 -3.03 7.24 16.14
C VAL A 203 -2.90 8.76 15.99
N ALA A 204 -2.56 9.47 17.06
CA ALA A 204 -2.33 10.92 17.00
C ALA A 204 -1.15 11.28 16.07
N LEU A 205 -0.03 10.54 16.16
CA LEU A 205 1.11 10.69 15.26
C LEU A 205 0.73 10.37 13.80
N PHE A 206 -0.08 9.34 13.58
CA PHE A 206 -0.59 9.01 12.24
C PHE A 206 -1.39 10.16 11.64
N PHE A 207 -2.28 10.80 12.41
CA PHE A 207 -3.00 11.98 11.95
C PHE A 207 -2.05 13.15 11.63
N GLY A 208 -1.07 13.38 12.49
CA GLY A 208 -0.04 14.41 12.26
C GLY A 208 0.72 14.17 10.96
N LEU A 209 1.15 12.93 10.72
CA LEU A 209 1.82 12.53 9.48
C LEU A 209 0.91 12.67 8.26
N CYS A 210 -0.34 12.23 8.32
CA CYS A 210 -1.30 12.37 7.23
C CYS A 210 -1.54 13.85 6.86
N TRP A 211 -1.65 14.72 7.87
CA TRP A 211 -1.79 16.16 7.63
C TRP A 211 -0.53 16.77 7.01
N PHE A 212 0.62 16.34 7.48
CA PHE A 212 1.92 16.80 6.99
C PHE A 212 2.18 16.37 5.54
N LEU A 213 1.90 15.10 5.21
CA LEU A 213 2.10 14.50 3.88
C LEU A 213 1.11 15.02 2.82
N ARG A 214 0.08 15.74 3.23
CA ARG A 214 -0.90 16.31 2.31
C ARG A 214 -0.30 17.34 1.36
N ASP A 215 0.81 17.97 1.74
CA ASP A 215 1.51 18.99 0.95
C ASP A 215 2.90 18.49 0.53
N LEU A 216 3.00 18.05 -0.72
CA LEU A 216 4.23 17.52 -1.30
C LEU A 216 5.38 18.53 -1.30
N ASN A 217 5.07 19.84 -1.41
CA ASN A 217 6.11 20.89 -1.41
C ASN A 217 6.78 21.03 -0.02
N ARG A 218 6.02 20.87 1.06
CA ARG A 218 6.58 20.81 2.43
C ARG A 218 7.45 19.57 2.58
N THR A 219 6.99 18.47 2.03
CA THR A 219 7.65 17.19 2.03
C THR A 219 9.05 17.28 1.46
N LYS A 220 9.19 17.81 0.24
CA LYS A 220 10.49 17.94 -0.44
C LYS A 220 11.48 18.84 0.32
N LYS A 221 11.00 19.90 0.98
CA LYS A 221 11.87 20.82 1.75
C LYS A 221 12.47 20.19 3.01
N ILE A 222 11.81 19.21 3.61
CA ILE A 222 12.19 18.66 4.91
C ILE A 222 12.95 17.33 4.76
N ILE A 223 13.05 16.78 3.56
CA ILE A 223 13.67 15.46 3.32
C ILE A 223 15.08 15.37 3.89
N TYR A 224 15.92 16.39 3.65
CA TYR A 224 17.31 16.42 4.14
C TYR A 224 17.38 16.55 5.66
N ILE A 225 16.45 17.30 6.27
CA ILE A 225 16.35 17.43 7.73
C ILE A 225 15.96 16.08 8.35
N LEU A 226 14.98 15.39 7.76
CA LEU A 226 14.55 14.06 8.22
C LEU A 226 15.67 13.03 8.08
N MET A 227 16.44 13.07 6.99
CA MET A 227 17.62 12.21 6.82
C MET A 227 18.67 12.48 7.92
N ALA A 228 18.98 13.74 8.19
CA ALA A 228 19.93 14.11 9.24
C ALA A 228 19.44 13.67 10.63
N VAL A 229 18.15 13.86 10.94
CA VAL A 229 17.53 13.42 12.19
C VAL A 229 17.58 11.90 12.31
N SER A 230 17.33 11.14 11.24
CA SER A 230 17.39 9.68 11.30
C SER A 230 18.80 9.15 11.54
N VAL A 231 19.82 9.78 10.92
CA VAL A 231 21.22 9.46 11.20
C VAL A 231 21.55 9.77 12.65
N LEU A 232 21.13 10.92 13.17
CA LEU A 232 21.33 11.29 14.58
C LEU A 232 20.66 10.29 15.53
N LEU A 233 19.43 9.86 15.25
CA LEU A 233 18.72 8.84 16.04
C LEU A 233 19.47 7.51 16.07
N LEU A 234 20.06 7.09 14.95
CA LEU A 234 20.88 5.89 14.90
C LEU A 234 22.17 6.05 15.71
N LEU A 235 22.83 7.21 15.66
CA LEU A 235 24.01 7.50 16.48
C LEU A 235 23.67 7.51 17.97
N VAL A 236 22.54 8.13 18.36
CA VAL A 236 22.05 8.09 19.75
C VAL A 236 21.79 6.65 20.19
N ASN A 237 21.20 5.83 19.32
CA ASN A 237 20.99 4.42 19.63
C ASN A 237 22.31 3.65 19.81
N LEU A 238 23.32 3.96 19.00
CA LEU A 238 24.64 3.32 19.11
C LEU A 238 25.33 3.64 20.45
N VAL A 239 25.20 4.88 20.94
CA VAL A 239 25.86 5.36 22.16
C VAL A 239 25.07 5.01 23.41
N PHE A 240 23.77 5.18 23.42
CA PHE A 240 22.89 5.04 24.59
C PHE A 240 21.99 3.79 24.51
N GLY A 241 22.15 2.94 23.51
CA GLY A 241 21.36 1.73 23.37
C GLY A 241 21.58 0.76 24.54
N THR A 242 20.49 0.32 25.16
CA THR A 242 20.47 -0.72 26.17
C THR A 242 20.13 -2.06 25.57
N THR A 243 20.80 -3.11 26.02
CA THR A 243 20.52 -4.48 25.53
C THR A 243 19.28 -5.02 26.23
N LYS A 244 18.21 -5.25 25.44
CA LYS A 244 17.02 -6.00 25.87
C LYS A 244 16.76 -7.12 24.84
N TYR A 245 16.44 -8.30 25.33
CA TYR A 245 16.14 -9.47 24.47
C TYR A 245 17.24 -9.81 23.45
N GLY A 246 18.52 -9.57 23.83
CA GLY A 246 19.67 -9.88 22.97
C GLY A 246 20.02 -8.84 21.90
N ALA A 247 19.30 -7.71 21.85
CA ALA A 247 19.58 -6.62 20.90
C ALA A 247 19.77 -5.28 21.65
N ALA A 248 20.85 -4.56 21.34
CA ALA A 248 21.18 -3.24 21.91
C ALA A 248 20.48 -2.09 21.16
N ASN A 249 19.16 -2.22 20.93
CA ASN A 249 18.40 -1.31 20.08
C ASN A 249 17.36 -0.46 20.84
N TRP A 250 17.42 -0.48 22.17
CA TRP A 250 16.40 0.14 23.01
C TRP A 250 16.95 1.33 23.77
N VAL A 251 16.26 2.45 23.77
CA VAL A 251 16.57 3.63 24.58
C VAL A 251 15.43 3.85 25.57
N SER A 252 15.77 3.92 26.87
CA SER A 252 14.80 4.16 27.94
C SER A 252 14.76 5.63 28.29
N ILE A 253 13.58 6.27 28.11
CA ILE A 253 13.36 7.68 28.44
C ILE A 253 12.12 7.78 29.34
N GLY A 254 12.28 8.28 30.57
CA GLY A 254 11.14 8.55 31.47
C GLY A 254 10.25 7.34 31.77
N GLY A 255 10.80 6.11 31.83
CA GLY A 255 10.03 4.88 32.07
C GLY A 255 9.33 4.29 30.85
N PHE A 256 9.51 4.89 29.66
CA PHE A 256 9.15 4.32 28.35
C PHE A 256 10.40 3.81 27.67
N THR A 257 10.26 2.68 26.99
CA THR A 257 11.33 2.13 26.17
C THR A 257 10.96 2.32 24.71
N ILE A 258 11.79 3.03 23.95
CA ILE A 258 11.57 3.34 22.55
C ILE A 258 12.69 2.69 21.75
N GLN A 259 12.36 2.19 20.58
CA GLN A 259 13.32 1.67 19.62
C GLN A 259 13.50 2.73 18.48
N PRO A 260 14.63 3.48 18.48
CA PRO A 260 14.84 4.55 17.50
C PRO A 260 14.77 4.08 16.04
N SER A 261 15.16 2.84 15.77
CA SER A 261 15.09 2.23 14.43
C SER A 261 13.66 2.18 13.86
N GLU A 262 12.61 2.12 14.69
CA GLU A 262 11.22 2.15 14.20
C GLU A 262 10.87 3.52 13.61
N LEU A 263 11.36 4.61 14.22
CA LEU A 263 11.19 5.96 13.67
C LEU A 263 12.00 6.15 12.39
N VAL A 264 13.21 5.59 12.33
CA VAL A 264 14.06 5.64 11.14
C VAL A 264 13.41 4.91 9.96
N LYS A 265 12.71 3.80 10.17
CA LYS A 265 11.95 3.10 9.11
C LYS A 265 10.89 4.01 8.47
N ILE A 266 10.17 4.79 9.28
CA ILE A 266 9.17 5.75 8.78
C ILE A 266 9.84 6.79 7.87
N VAL A 267 10.97 7.35 8.32
CA VAL A 267 11.74 8.31 7.53
C VAL A 267 12.25 7.67 6.23
N PHE A 268 12.74 6.43 6.29
CA PHE A 268 13.24 5.70 5.12
C PHE A 268 12.16 5.51 4.06
N ILE A 269 10.95 5.10 4.46
CA ILE A 269 9.80 4.95 3.55
C ILE A 269 9.45 6.30 2.92
N TYR A 270 9.47 7.36 3.72
CA TYR A 270 9.17 8.71 3.29
C TYR A 270 10.18 9.24 2.26
N VAL A 271 11.48 9.10 2.54
CA VAL A 271 12.58 9.49 1.65
C VAL A 271 12.51 8.70 0.35
N GLY A 272 12.29 7.38 0.44
CA GLY A 272 12.17 6.52 -0.73
C GLY A 272 11.01 6.93 -1.64
N ALA A 273 9.84 7.22 -1.08
CA ALA A 273 8.67 7.68 -1.83
C ALA A 273 8.92 9.03 -2.54
N ALA A 274 9.58 9.98 -1.85
CA ALA A 274 9.90 11.28 -2.42
C ALA A 274 10.97 11.21 -3.53
N THR A 275 11.96 10.33 -3.38
CA THR A 275 12.99 10.11 -4.41
C THR A 275 12.41 9.43 -5.65
N LEU A 276 11.48 8.48 -5.47
CA LEU A 276 10.78 7.86 -6.60
C LEU A 276 9.94 8.88 -7.39
N ASP A 277 9.30 9.83 -6.71
CA ASP A 277 8.55 10.91 -7.37
C ASP A 277 9.47 11.82 -8.22
N GLU A 278 10.69 12.10 -7.74
CA GLU A 278 11.69 12.85 -8.51
C GLU A 278 12.24 12.08 -9.74
N LEU A 279 12.37 10.76 -9.63
CA LEU A 279 12.82 9.92 -10.75
C LEU A 279 11.74 9.72 -11.82
N GLN A 280 10.48 9.98 -11.51
CA GLN A 280 9.35 9.85 -12.44
C GLN A 280 8.96 11.17 -13.12
N GLN A 281 9.55 12.29 -12.70
CA GLN A 281 9.40 13.62 -13.33
C GLN A 281 10.49 13.86 -14.37
#